data_6284bcea13c9e6176ad360648fa5d79a
#
_entry.id   6284bcea13c9e6176ad360648fa5d79a
#
_cell.length_a   1.000
_cell.length_b   1.000
_cell.length_c   1.000
_cell.angle_alpha   90.00
_cell.angle_beta   90.00
_cell.angle_gamma   90.00
#
_symmetry.space_group_name_H-M   'P 1'
#
loop_
_entity.id
_entity.type
_entity.pdbx_description
1 polymer ?
#
loop_
_entity_poly.entity_id
_entity_poly.type
_entity_poly.pdbx_seq_one_letter_code
_entity_poly.pdbx_strand_id
1 'polypeptide(L)'
;LDSRSVVVVGAGLAGTVLGRTLQRRGWSVQIFQHTRPGAATPVAAGLWNTINFFRLIPGWRVEEALPAMLDFFESEERDLGQPFLNHRPYVQPILHQEHKLQWDAAAANYPRWLEANWQGAGAAGLHAYERTWGVLAWGLVREAGWLDVEGYIEACRQRWQSQGRWVDALWTEAEQVERSSVVDARGVFAHSGSEFLARLKPTKGELVEFTLPNGPASVMIKRDLFLQPLGGDRYRAGATFEWHDFSPSSTEKGK
;
A
#
# COMPACT_ATOMS: atom_id res chain seq x y z
N LEU A 1 -9.41 26.56 -25.75
CA LEU A 1 -9.63 25.12 -25.51
C LEU A 1 -8.35 24.57 -24.98
N ASP A 2 -8.37 24.22 -23.69
CA ASP A 2 -7.18 23.71 -22.97
C ASP A 2 -6.74 22.40 -23.62
N SER A 3 -5.56 22.40 -24.24
CA SER A 3 -5.02 21.26 -25.00
C SER A 3 -4.58 20.09 -24.10
N ARG A 4 -4.80 20.20 -22.79
CA ARG A 4 -4.35 19.24 -21.77
C ARG A 4 -5.53 18.67 -20.99
N SER A 5 -6.35 17.87 -21.65
CA SER A 5 -7.43 17.14 -20.99
C SER A 5 -7.13 15.64 -20.95
N VAL A 6 -7.54 14.97 -19.88
CA VAL A 6 -7.37 13.53 -19.71
C VAL A 6 -8.56 12.95 -18.94
N VAL A 7 -8.97 11.78 -19.37
CA VAL A 7 -9.92 10.93 -18.66
C VAL A 7 -9.14 9.81 -17.98
N VAL A 8 -9.34 9.64 -16.68
CA VAL A 8 -8.78 8.52 -15.92
C VAL A 8 -9.92 7.55 -15.59
N VAL A 9 -9.80 6.33 -16.06
CA VAL A 9 -10.80 5.28 -15.89
C VAL A 9 -10.32 4.34 -14.77
N GLY A 10 -11.00 4.39 -13.63
CA GLY A 10 -10.64 3.69 -12.41
C GLY A 10 -9.98 4.61 -11.38
N ALA A 11 -10.68 4.82 -10.27
CA ALA A 11 -10.23 5.61 -9.12
C ALA A 11 -9.70 4.75 -7.97
N GLY A 12 -9.00 3.67 -8.29
CA GLY A 12 -8.12 2.99 -7.34
C GLY A 12 -6.92 3.87 -7.00
N LEU A 13 -6.04 3.41 -6.12
CA LEU A 13 -4.87 4.19 -5.68
C LEU A 13 -4.06 4.75 -6.85
N ALA A 14 -3.76 3.92 -7.86
CA ALA A 14 -2.97 4.35 -9.01
C ALA A 14 -3.66 5.47 -9.83
N GLY A 15 -4.95 5.29 -10.14
CA GLY A 15 -5.72 6.29 -10.90
C GLY A 15 -5.90 7.59 -10.11
N THR A 16 -6.10 7.50 -8.80
CA THR A 16 -6.23 8.67 -7.92
C THR A 16 -4.92 9.45 -7.85
N VAL A 17 -3.79 8.79 -7.57
CA VAL A 17 -2.47 9.44 -7.52
C VAL A 17 -2.14 10.08 -8.87
N LEU A 18 -2.40 9.39 -9.99
CA LEU A 18 -2.19 9.93 -11.32
C LEU A 18 -3.08 11.15 -11.59
N GLY A 19 -4.37 11.05 -11.31
CA GLY A 19 -5.31 12.16 -11.50
C GLY A 19 -4.91 13.40 -10.71
N ARG A 20 -4.55 13.24 -9.45
CA ARG A 20 -4.05 14.32 -8.59
C ARG A 20 -2.74 14.92 -9.13
N THR A 21 -1.81 14.06 -9.55
CA THR A 21 -0.54 14.50 -10.12
C THR A 21 -0.76 15.32 -11.39
N LEU A 22 -1.65 14.90 -12.28
CA LEU A 22 -1.95 15.62 -13.52
C LEU A 22 -2.67 16.94 -13.24
N GLN A 23 -3.62 16.97 -12.30
CA GLN A 23 -4.26 18.23 -11.89
C GLN A 23 -3.26 19.26 -11.37
N ARG A 24 -2.30 18.85 -10.53
CA ARG A 24 -1.23 19.74 -10.06
C ARG A 24 -0.35 20.28 -11.17
N ARG A 25 -0.26 19.56 -12.28
CA ARG A 25 0.45 19.99 -13.50
C ARG A 25 -0.41 20.78 -14.48
N GLY A 26 -1.59 21.21 -14.06
CA GLY A 26 -2.48 22.05 -14.86
C GLY A 26 -3.31 21.30 -15.90
N TRP A 27 -3.42 19.96 -15.81
CA TRP A 27 -4.31 19.19 -16.68
C TRP A 27 -5.76 19.28 -16.21
N SER A 28 -6.68 19.33 -17.14
CA SER A 28 -8.10 19.08 -16.89
C SER A 28 -8.34 17.59 -16.79
N VAL A 29 -8.61 17.10 -15.58
CA VAL A 29 -8.79 15.67 -15.30
C VAL A 29 -10.26 15.38 -15.06
N GLN A 30 -10.78 14.34 -15.70
CA GLN A 30 -12.08 13.74 -15.40
C GLN A 30 -11.89 12.30 -14.97
N ILE A 31 -12.58 11.89 -13.91
CA ILE A 31 -12.47 10.55 -13.32
C ILE A 31 -13.74 9.77 -13.59
N PHE A 32 -13.60 8.59 -14.17
CA PHE A 32 -14.68 7.60 -14.28
C PHE A 32 -14.42 6.47 -13.31
N GLN A 33 -15.38 6.19 -12.46
CA GLN A 33 -15.32 5.09 -11.50
C GLN A 33 -16.56 4.22 -11.57
N HIS A 34 -16.35 2.92 -11.60
CA HIS A 34 -17.40 1.92 -11.41
C HIS A 34 -16.93 0.92 -10.37
N THR A 35 -17.61 0.89 -9.24
CA THR A 35 -17.25 -0.01 -8.13
C THR A 35 -17.58 -1.46 -8.49
N ARG A 36 -16.62 -2.36 -8.30
CA ARG A 36 -16.77 -3.80 -8.54
C ARG A 36 -16.28 -4.59 -7.34
N PRO A 37 -16.96 -5.69 -6.98
CA PRO A 37 -16.45 -6.64 -6.00
C PRO A 37 -15.07 -7.17 -6.41
N GLY A 38 -14.16 -7.36 -5.46
CA GLY A 38 -12.79 -7.83 -5.72
C GLY A 38 -11.80 -6.74 -6.13
N ALA A 39 -12.19 -5.46 -6.08
CA ALA A 39 -11.24 -4.36 -6.24
C ALA A 39 -10.21 -4.37 -5.09
N ALA A 40 -8.91 -4.24 -5.43
CA ALA A 40 -7.83 -4.33 -4.44
C ALA A 40 -7.77 -3.12 -3.50
N THR A 41 -8.00 -1.92 -4.01
CA THR A 41 -7.82 -0.67 -3.26
C THR A 41 -8.65 -0.57 -1.98
N PRO A 42 -9.96 -0.92 -1.94
CA PRO A 42 -10.77 -0.79 -0.73
C PRO A 42 -10.34 -1.71 0.41
N VAL A 43 -9.61 -2.78 0.11
CA VAL A 43 -9.17 -3.77 1.11
C VAL A 43 -7.66 -3.71 1.36
N ALA A 44 -6.94 -2.83 0.67
CA ALA A 44 -5.49 -2.74 0.78
C ALA A 44 -5.06 -2.29 2.18
N ALA A 45 -4.04 -2.93 2.73
CA ALA A 45 -3.43 -2.50 3.99
C ALA A 45 -2.66 -1.16 3.87
N GLY A 46 -2.40 -0.71 2.65
CA GLY A 46 -1.69 0.53 2.38
C GLY A 46 -0.20 0.52 2.74
N LEU A 47 0.36 -0.64 3.05
CA LEU A 47 1.72 -0.78 3.58
C LEU A 47 2.79 -0.32 2.58
N TRP A 48 3.78 0.40 3.08
CA TRP A 48 4.99 0.76 2.35
C TRP A 48 6.24 0.50 3.21
N ASN A 49 7.31 0.14 2.57
CA ASN A 49 8.61 -0.07 3.20
C ASN A 49 9.74 0.04 2.17
N THR A 50 10.97 0.14 2.65
CA THR A 50 12.15 0.39 1.83
C THR A 50 12.93 -0.86 1.46
N ILE A 51 12.61 -2.02 2.03
CA ILE A 51 13.39 -3.24 1.94
C ILE A 51 12.57 -4.39 1.34
N ASN A 52 13.17 -5.15 0.47
CA ASN A 52 12.67 -6.48 0.12
C ASN A 52 13.00 -7.44 1.27
N PHE A 53 12.01 -7.84 2.04
CA PHE A 53 12.19 -8.70 3.22
C PHE A 53 12.76 -10.09 2.93
N PHE A 54 12.61 -10.59 1.73
CA PHE A 54 13.14 -11.89 1.34
C PHE A 54 14.64 -11.84 1.04
N ARG A 55 15.12 -10.74 0.47
CA ARG A 55 16.52 -10.57 0.06
C ARG A 55 17.32 -9.67 0.99
N LEU A 56 16.65 -8.95 1.88
CA LEU A 56 17.21 -7.91 2.76
C LEU A 56 18.02 -6.84 2.01
N ILE A 57 17.51 -6.44 0.85
CA ILE A 57 18.10 -5.38 0.01
C ILE A 57 17.11 -4.24 -0.19
N PRO A 58 17.57 -3.01 -0.44
CA PRO A 58 16.70 -1.90 -0.79
C PRO A 58 15.81 -2.22 -1.99
N GLY A 59 14.58 -1.71 -1.96
CA GLY A 59 13.63 -1.82 -3.05
C GLY A 59 14.14 -1.12 -4.32
N TRP A 60 13.58 -1.49 -5.47
CA TRP A 60 13.93 -0.87 -6.73
C TRP A 60 13.70 0.64 -6.68
N ARG A 61 14.76 1.41 -6.98
CA ARG A 61 14.77 2.88 -6.98
C ARG A 61 14.23 3.53 -5.69
N VAL A 62 14.38 2.88 -4.54
CA VAL A 62 13.84 3.38 -3.27
C VAL A 62 14.40 4.75 -2.88
N GLU A 63 15.66 5.04 -3.22
CA GLU A 63 16.31 6.33 -2.96
C GLU A 63 15.58 7.50 -3.63
N GLU A 64 14.95 7.27 -4.78
CA GLU A 64 14.21 8.27 -5.52
C GLU A 64 12.71 8.19 -5.21
N ALA A 65 12.18 6.98 -5.12
CA ALA A 65 10.74 6.75 -4.98
C ALA A 65 10.22 7.16 -3.60
N LEU A 66 10.98 6.90 -2.53
CA LEU A 66 10.54 7.23 -1.18
C LEU A 66 10.38 8.74 -0.96
N PRO A 67 11.38 9.60 -1.25
CA PRO A 67 11.19 11.03 -1.11
C PRO A 67 10.03 11.56 -1.97
N ALA A 68 9.90 11.10 -3.21
CA ALA A 68 8.82 11.51 -4.10
C ALA A 68 7.43 11.11 -3.57
N MET A 69 7.31 9.92 -2.97
CA MET A 69 6.09 9.46 -2.33
C MET A 69 5.75 10.31 -1.09
N LEU A 70 6.73 10.56 -0.22
CA LEU A 70 6.54 11.36 1.00
C LEU A 70 6.11 12.79 0.63
N ASP A 71 6.84 13.46 -0.25
CA ASP A 71 6.52 14.82 -0.71
C ASP A 71 5.11 14.90 -1.33
N PHE A 72 4.75 13.87 -2.12
CA PHE A 72 3.42 13.79 -2.73
C PHE A 72 2.33 13.73 -1.65
N PHE A 73 2.40 12.76 -0.72
CA PHE A 73 1.35 12.57 0.27
C PHE A 73 1.31 13.69 1.30
N GLU A 74 2.44 14.23 1.76
CA GLU A 74 2.47 15.41 2.61
C GLU A 74 1.79 16.62 1.94
N SER A 75 1.97 16.76 0.63
CA SER A 75 1.29 17.80 -0.14
C SER A 75 -0.21 17.52 -0.30
N GLU A 76 -0.63 16.23 -0.44
CA GLU A 76 -2.04 15.85 -0.46
C GLU A 76 -2.71 16.11 0.89
N GLU A 77 -2.05 15.78 2.00
CA GLU A 77 -2.54 16.04 3.36
C GLU A 77 -2.81 17.53 3.61
N ARG A 78 -1.89 18.39 3.17
CA ARG A 78 -2.08 19.86 3.24
C ARG A 78 -3.25 20.35 2.38
N ASP A 79 -3.39 19.82 1.14
CA ASP A 79 -4.45 20.24 0.22
C ASP A 79 -5.84 19.71 0.63
N LEU A 80 -5.91 18.50 1.15
CA LEU A 80 -7.15 17.84 1.56
C LEU A 80 -7.52 18.07 3.02
N GLY A 81 -6.59 18.61 3.83
CA GLY A 81 -6.84 19.03 5.20
C GLY A 81 -6.93 17.90 6.22
N GLN A 82 -6.38 16.72 5.91
CA GLN A 82 -6.38 15.57 6.82
C GLN A 82 -5.17 14.65 6.60
N PRO A 83 -4.70 13.94 7.64
CA PRO A 83 -3.56 13.04 7.54
C PRO A 83 -3.96 11.72 6.88
N PHE A 84 -3.06 11.17 6.06
CA PHE A 84 -3.22 9.86 5.44
C PHE A 84 -2.01 8.97 5.67
N LEU A 85 -0.81 9.58 5.80
CA LEU A 85 0.44 8.85 5.87
C LEU A 85 0.81 8.55 7.32
N ASN A 86 0.96 7.27 7.63
CA ASN A 86 1.39 6.80 8.94
C ASN A 86 2.80 6.25 8.85
N HIS A 87 3.69 6.75 9.71
CA HIS A 87 5.05 6.25 9.85
C HIS A 87 5.14 5.29 11.02
N ARG A 88 5.49 4.06 10.76
CA ARG A 88 5.76 3.03 11.77
C ARG A 88 6.83 2.08 11.25
N PRO A 89 7.91 1.87 11.99
CA PRO A 89 8.94 0.94 11.56
C PRO A 89 8.42 -0.49 11.56
N TYR A 90 9.00 -1.32 10.69
CA TYR A 90 8.85 -2.76 10.80
C TYR A 90 9.90 -3.35 11.72
N VAL A 91 9.49 -4.29 12.55
CA VAL A 91 10.40 -5.18 13.24
C VAL A 91 10.20 -6.60 12.76
N GLN A 92 11.29 -7.33 12.63
CA GLN A 92 11.29 -8.73 12.24
C GLN A 92 11.93 -9.58 13.34
N PRO A 93 11.22 -10.59 13.91
CA PRO A 93 11.83 -11.52 14.83
C PRO A 93 12.80 -12.42 14.07
N ILE A 94 14.01 -12.52 14.57
CA ILE A 94 15.07 -13.37 14.03
C ILE A 94 15.15 -14.61 14.92
N LEU A 95 14.78 -15.77 14.37
CA LEU A 95 14.60 -17.01 15.12
C LEU A 95 15.76 -17.99 14.93
N HIS A 96 16.59 -17.80 13.91
CA HIS A 96 17.66 -18.73 13.55
C HIS A 96 18.97 -17.98 13.33
N GLN A 97 20.07 -18.62 13.69
CA GLN A 97 21.41 -18.02 13.62
C GLN A 97 21.81 -17.64 12.18
N GLU A 98 21.44 -18.45 11.19
CA GLU A 98 21.69 -18.14 9.79
C GLU A 98 20.99 -16.84 9.36
N HIS A 99 19.71 -16.68 9.71
CA HIS A 99 18.97 -15.45 9.43
C HIS A 99 19.56 -14.24 10.17
N LYS A 100 20.08 -14.46 11.39
CA LYS A 100 20.79 -13.42 12.13
C LYS A 100 22.04 -12.93 11.38
N LEU A 101 22.86 -13.85 10.88
CA LEU A 101 24.04 -13.50 10.10
C LEU A 101 23.70 -12.74 8.81
N GLN A 102 22.64 -13.17 8.12
CA GLN A 102 22.15 -12.47 6.92
C GLN A 102 21.68 -11.06 7.27
N TRP A 103 20.93 -10.90 8.36
CA TRP A 103 20.46 -9.59 8.81
C TRP A 103 21.61 -8.67 9.22
N ASP A 104 22.56 -9.17 10.01
CA ASP A 104 23.74 -8.42 10.44
C ASP A 104 24.53 -7.90 9.23
N ALA A 105 24.75 -8.76 8.23
CA ALA A 105 25.43 -8.38 6.99
C ALA A 105 24.63 -7.35 6.19
N ALA A 106 23.32 -7.52 6.09
CA ALA A 106 22.46 -6.57 5.37
C ALA A 106 22.41 -5.20 6.07
N ALA A 107 22.31 -5.18 7.40
CA ALA A 107 22.31 -3.94 8.18
C ALA A 107 23.67 -3.20 8.07
N ALA A 108 24.79 -3.93 8.00
CA ALA A 108 26.11 -3.34 7.75
C ALA A 108 26.21 -2.71 6.33
N ASN A 109 25.59 -3.35 5.33
CA ASN A 109 25.58 -2.84 3.94
C ASN A 109 24.56 -1.72 3.72
N TYR A 110 23.46 -1.72 4.45
CA TYR A 110 22.33 -0.79 4.27
C TYR A 110 21.90 -0.13 5.59
N PRO A 111 22.81 0.54 6.34
CA PRO A 111 22.55 1.08 7.68
C PRO A 111 21.51 2.20 7.69
N ARG A 112 21.27 2.84 6.56
CA ARG A 112 20.18 3.81 6.41
C ARG A 112 18.80 3.16 6.63
N TRP A 113 18.62 1.94 6.13
CA TRP A 113 17.33 1.27 6.06
C TRP A 113 17.13 0.21 7.14
N LEU A 114 18.23 -0.44 7.54
CA LEU A 114 18.20 -1.58 8.43
C LEU A 114 19.00 -1.34 9.71
N GLU A 115 18.51 -1.90 10.80
CA GLU A 115 19.23 -2.01 12.06
C GLU A 115 19.20 -3.47 12.54
N ALA A 116 20.38 -4.00 12.87
CA ALA A 116 20.52 -5.29 13.49
C ALA A 116 20.47 -5.16 15.01
N ASN A 117 19.97 -6.22 15.68
CA ASN A 117 19.91 -6.31 17.14
C ASN A 117 19.18 -5.10 17.79
N TRP A 118 18.07 -4.69 17.21
CA TRP A 118 17.26 -3.57 17.71
C TRP A 118 16.84 -3.79 19.17
N GLN A 119 17.05 -2.78 20.02
CA GLN A 119 16.87 -2.87 21.48
C GLN A 119 15.51 -2.34 21.96
N GLY A 120 14.66 -1.87 21.05
CA GLY A 120 13.38 -1.25 21.40
C GLY A 120 12.25 -2.22 21.76
N ALA A 121 12.49 -3.53 21.77
CA ALA A 121 11.47 -4.57 21.95
C ALA A 121 10.66 -4.40 23.25
N GLY A 122 11.29 -4.02 24.36
CA GLY A 122 10.62 -3.77 25.64
C GLY A 122 9.64 -2.60 25.56
N ALA A 123 10.09 -1.46 25.05
CA ALA A 123 9.26 -0.27 24.87
C ALA A 123 8.11 -0.50 23.87
N ALA A 124 8.30 -1.41 22.91
CA ALA A 124 7.28 -1.80 21.95
C ALA A 124 6.32 -2.90 22.44
N GLY A 125 6.47 -3.40 23.68
CA GLY A 125 5.62 -4.45 24.23
C GLY A 125 5.88 -5.85 23.67
N LEU A 126 7.08 -6.12 23.14
CA LEU A 126 7.41 -7.35 22.42
C LEU A 126 8.01 -8.46 23.30
N HIS A 127 8.32 -8.21 24.58
CA HIS A 127 8.96 -9.20 25.46
C HIS A 127 8.15 -10.51 25.64
N ALA A 128 6.83 -10.44 25.60
CA ALA A 128 6.01 -11.64 25.67
C ALA A 128 6.24 -12.56 24.46
N TYR A 129 6.44 -11.96 23.29
CA TYR A 129 6.68 -12.69 22.04
C TYR A 129 8.10 -13.27 21.96
N GLU A 130 9.10 -12.63 22.58
CA GLU A 130 10.49 -13.12 22.62
C GLU A 130 10.56 -14.54 23.16
N ARG A 131 9.92 -14.77 24.31
CA ARG A 131 9.91 -16.11 24.94
C ARG A 131 9.08 -17.12 24.15
N THR A 132 7.89 -16.69 23.68
CA THR A 132 6.96 -17.59 22.97
C THR A 132 7.51 -18.03 21.62
N TRP A 133 8.21 -17.14 20.92
CA TRP A 133 8.73 -17.41 19.56
C TRP A 133 10.20 -17.85 19.54
N GLY A 134 10.90 -17.81 20.67
CA GLY A 134 12.34 -18.12 20.71
C GLY A 134 13.18 -17.11 19.94
N VAL A 135 12.86 -15.82 20.06
CA VAL A 135 13.53 -14.74 19.32
C VAL A 135 14.98 -14.59 19.78
N LEU A 136 15.92 -14.73 18.86
CA LEU A 136 17.35 -14.52 19.10
C LEU A 136 17.72 -13.04 19.04
N ALA A 137 17.09 -12.29 18.16
CA ALA A 137 17.31 -10.86 17.97
C ALA A 137 16.11 -10.25 17.23
N TRP A 138 16.02 -8.93 17.26
CA TRP A 138 15.08 -8.17 16.44
C TRP A 138 15.83 -7.38 15.36
N GLY A 139 15.38 -7.50 14.14
CA GLY A 139 15.80 -6.61 13.04
C GLY A 139 14.79 -5.48 12.87
N LEU A 140 15.26 -4.26 12.60
CA LEU A 140 14.42 -3.09 12.35
C LEU A 140 14.56 -2.61 10.91
N VAL A 141 13.43 -2.36 10.25
CA VAL A 141 13.35 -1.55 9.02
C VAL A 141 12.86 -0.17 9.40
N ARG A 142 13.73 0.84 9.24
CA ARG A 142 13.51 2.20 9.76
C ARG A 142 12.43 2.96 9.04
N GLU A 143 12.49 2.95 7.72
CA GLU A 143 11.61 3.72 6.84
C GLU A 143 10.50 2.82 6.34
N ALA A 144 9.36 2.86 7.03
CA ALA A 144 8.18 2.07 6.73
C ALA A 144 6.91 2.70 7.32
N GLY A 145 5.76 2.24 6.88
CA GLY A 145 4.49 2.72 7.38
C GLY A 145 3.32 2.21 6.56
N TRP A 146 2.22 2.95 6.63
CA TRP A 146 1.07 2.71 5.78
C TRP A 146 0.37 4.02 5.39
N LEU A 147 -0.29 3.98 4.26
CA LEU A 147 -1.23 4.98 3.81
C LEU A 147 -2.64 4.57 4.27
N ASP A 148 -3.41 5.49 4.81
CA ASP A 148 -4.87 5.34 4.90
C ASP A 148 -5.46 5.48 3.49
N VAL A 149 -5.49 4.35 2.79
CA VAL A 149 -5.90 4.32 1.37
C VAL A 149 -7.37 4.68 1.22
N GLU A 150 -8.22 4.17 2.10
CA GLU A 150 -9.66 4.43 2.05
C GLU A 150 -9.96 5.91 2.30
N GLY A 151 -9.40 6.49 3.35
CA GLY A 151 -9.56 7.90 3.68
C GLY A 151 -9.03 8.81 2.57
N TYR A 152 -7.87 8.49 1.99
CA TYR A 152 -7.30 9.25 0.88
C TYR A 152 -8.19 9.23 -0.38
N ILE A 153 -8.65 8.04 -0.80
CA ILE A 153 -9.51 7.91 -1.97
C ILE A 153 -10.83 8.66 -1.76
N GLU A 154 -11.42 8.54 -0.58
CA GLU A 154 -12.68 9.21 -0.26
C GLU A 154 -12.54 10.73 -0.27
N ALA A 155 -11.47 11.27 0.31
CA ALA A 155 -11.19 12.71 0.27
C ALA A 155 -11.02 13.23 -1.17
N CYS A 156 -10.28 12.48 -2.00
CA CYS A 156 -10.13 12.81 -3.42
C CYS A 156 -11.45 12.73 -4.17
N ARG A 157 -12.28 11.70 -3.91
CA ARG A 157 -13.60 11.55 -4.50
C ARG A 157 -14.48 12.77 -4.20
N GLN A 158 -14.56 13.16 -2.94
CA GLN A 158 -15.35 14.33 -2.52
C GLN A 158 -14.87 15.63 -3.20
N ARG A 159 -13.55 15.82 -3.28
CA ARG A 159 -12.95 16.94 -3.98
C ARG A 159 -13.35 16.97 -5.47
N TRP A 160 -13.25 15.85 -6.17
CA TRP A 160 -13.61 15.77 -7.57
C TRP A 160 -15.11 15.90 -7.83
N GLN A 161 -15.94 15.36 -6.95
CA GLN A 161 -17.40 15.53 -7.01
C GLN A 161 -17.78 17.02 -6.86
N SER A 162 -17.21 17.72 -5.91
CA SER A 162 -17.46 19.17 -5.72
C SER A 162 -17.03 20.02 -6.91
N GLN A 163 -16.10 19.52 -7.73
CA GLN A 163 -15.61 20.16 -8.95
C GLN A 163 -16.34 19.70 -10.24
N GLY A 164 -17.32 18.80 -10.14
CA GLY A 164 -17.99 18.20 -11.30
C GLY A 164 -17.06 17.32 -12.18
N ARG A 165 -16.01 16.75 -11.59
CA ARG A 165 -14.96 15.99 -12.29
C ARG A 165 -15.05 14.48 -12.03
N TRP A 166 -16.05 14.02 -11.31
CA TRP A 166 -16.26 12.62 -10.96
C TRP A 166 -17.53 12.09 -11.64
N VAL A 167 -17.42 10.93 -12.27
CA VAL A 167 -18.53 10.23 -12.94
C VAL A 167 -18.63 8.81 -12.38
N ASP A 168 -19.76 8.51 -11.73
CA ASP A 168 -20.07 7.16 -11.27
C ASP A 168 -20.73 6.38 -12.43
N ALA A 169 -19.92 5.90 -13.34
CA ALA A 169 -20.39 5.12 -14.49
C ALA A 169 -19.33 4.11 -14.96
N LEU A 170 -19.80 3.07 -15.63
CA LEU A 170 -18.93 2.20 -16.40
C LEU A 170 -18.45 2.99 -17.63
N TRP A 171 -17.14 3.13 -17.77
CA TRP A 171 -16.56 3.71 -18.97
C TRP A 171 -16.80 2.85 -20.19
N THR A 172 -17.24 3.46 -21.29
CA THR A 172 -17.39 2.85 -22.60
C THR A 172 -16.58 3.63 -23.64
N GLU A 173 -16.11 2.98 -24.69
CA GLU A 173 -15.36 3.65 -25.78
C GLU A 173 -16.18 4.76 -26.47
N ALA A 174 -17.51 4.64 -26.47
CA ALA A 174 -18.42 5.67 -27.00
C ALA A 174 -18.38 6.99 -26.21
N GLU A 175 -17.89 6.95 -24.95
CA GLU A 175 -17.72 8.15 -24.11
C GLU A 175 -16.36 8.81 -24.33
N GLN A 176 -15.56 8.34 -25.28
CA GLN A 176 -14.30 8.96 -25.63
C GLN A 176 -14.56 10.36 -26.20
N VAL A 177 -14.32 11.35 -25.37
CA VAL A 177 -14.45 12.75 -25.78
C VAL A 177 -13.39 13.04 -26.84
N GLU A 178 -13.81 13.53 -28.00
CA GLU A 178 -12.87 13.98 -29.02
C GLU A 178 -11.81 14.90 -28.39
N ARG A 179 -10.52 14.56 -28.55
CA ARG A 179 -9.33 15.28 -28.06
C ARG A 179 -8.91 15.06 -26.60
N SER A 180 -9.51 14.13 -25.86
CA SER A 180 -8.99 13.75 -24.54
C SER A 180 -8.13 12.49 -24.61
N SER A 181 -6.99 12.49 -23.94
CA SER A 181 -6.25 11.27 -23.66
C SER A 181 -7.01 10.44 -22.63
N VAL A 182 -7.01 9.11 -22.79
CA VAL A 182 -7.63 8.18 -21.84
C VAL A 182 -6.55 7.35 -21.18
N VAL A 183 -6.61 7.24 -19.85
CA VAL A 183 -5.73 6.36 -19.08
C VAL A 183 -6.59 5.31 -18.39
N ASP A 184 -6.33 4.04 -18.71
CA ASP A 184 -6.95 2.91 -18.05
C ASP A 184 -6.21 2.55 -16.76
N ALA A 185 -6.84 2.83 -15.61
CA ALA A 185 -6.33 2.55 -14.27
C ALA A 185 -7.24 1.57 -13.49
N ARG A 186 -8.00 0.72 -14.21
CA ARG A 186 -8.97 -0.23 -13.63
C ARG A 186 -8.34 -1.43 -12.93
N GLY A 187 -7.01 -1.51 -12.86
CA GLY A 187 -6.30 -2.61 -12.20
C GLY A 187 -6.64 -3.95 -12.86
N VAL A 188 -7.02 -4.95 -12.05
CA VAL A 188 -7.38 -6.29 -12.55
C VAL A 188 -8.60 -6.31 -13.49
N PHE A 189 -9.38 -5.24 -13.49
CA PHE A 189 -10.56 -5.07 -14.37
C PHE A 189 -10.24 -4.34 -15.67
N ALA A 190 -8.99 -3.97 -15.91
CA ALA A 190 -8.56 -3.44 -17.19
C ALA A 190 -8.82 -4.48 -18.27
N HIS A 191 -9.40 -4.06 -19.38
CA HIS A 191 -9.94 -5.01 -20.34
C HIS A 191 -8.85 -5.77 -21.10
N SER A 192 -9.11 -7.06 -21.31
CA SER A 192 -8.25 -8.06 -21.96
C SER A 192 -8.06 -7.84 -23.47
N GLY A 193 -8.38 -6.68 -24.01
CA GLY A 193 -8.30 -6.41 -25.46
C GLY A 193 -6.89 -6.17 -26.01
N SER A 194 -5.86 -6.03 -25.17
CA SER A 194 -4.48 -5.84 -25.63
C SER A 194 -3.58 -7.00 -25.21
N GLU A 195 -2.62 -7.37 -26.07
CA GLU A 195 -1.59 -8.36 -25.74
C GLU A 195 -0.81 -8.00 -24.47
N PHE A 196 -0.66 -6.71 -24.15
CA PHE A 196 -0.01 -6.25 -22.95
C PHE A 196 -0.79 -6.65 -21.69
N LEU A 197 -2.12 -6.47 -21.69
CA LEU A 197 -2.98 -6.81 -20.56
C LEU A 197 -3.11 -8.33 -20.38
N ALA A 198 -3.01 -9.10 -21.45
CA ALA A 198 -2.97 -10.56 -21.37
C ALA A 198 -1.73 -11.12 -20.61
N ARG A 199 -0.69 -10.30 -20.43
CA ARG A 199 0.51 -10.67 -19.66
C ARG A 199 0.40 -10.36 -18.16
N LEU A 200 -0.63 -9.63 -17.72
CA LEU A 200 -0.86 -9.38 -16.31
C LEU A 200 -1.23 -10.69 -15.62
N LYS A 201 -0.54 -10.96 -14.52
CA LYS A 201 -0.81 -12.12 -13.66
C LYS A 201 -1.39 -11.57 -12.34
N PRO A 202 -2.71 -11.54 -12.22
CA PRO A 202 -3.34 -11.10 -10.99
C PRO A 202 -3.04 -12.07 -9.85
N THR A 203 -3.01 -11.56 -8.63
CA THR A 203 -2.83 -12.34 -7.42
C THR A 203 -3.83 -11.83 -6.40
N LYS A 204 -4.57 -12.74 -5.78
CA LYS A 204 -5.47 -12.43 -4.69
C LYS A 204 -4.72 -12.50 -3.36
N GLY A 205 -4.89 -11.47 -2.54
CA GLY A 205 -4.45 -11.43 -1.15
C GLY A 205 -5.65 -11.21 -0.24
N GLU A 206 -5.67 -11.90 0.89
CA GLU A 206 -6.71 -11.74 1.91
C GLU A 206 -6.09 -11.23 3.19
N LEU A 207 -6.83 -10.35 3.87
CA LEU A 207 -6.45 -9.74 5.14
C LEU A 207 -7.50 -10.08 6.19
N VAL A 208 -7.07 -10.16 7.45
CA VAL A 208 -7.95 -10.30 8.59
C VAL A 208 -7.77 -9.11 9.54
N GLU A 209 -8.87 -8.56 10.01
CA GLU A 209 -8.88 -7.60 11.11
C GLU A 209 -9.38 -8.27 12.39
N PHE A 210 -8.74 -7.96 13.50
CA PHE A 210 -9.05 -8.55 14.79
C PHE A 210 -8.67 -7.63 15.95
N THR A 211 -9.12 -7.98 17.15
CA THR A 211 -8.76 -7.28 18.37
C THR A 211 -7.68 -8.05 19.10
N LEU A 212 -6.62 -7.38 19.50
CA LEU A 212 -5.50 -7.92 20.28
C LEU A 212 -5.24 -7.02 21.48
N PRO A 213 -5.83 -7.28 22.64
CA PRO A 213 -5.60 -6.47 23.84
C PRO A 213 -4.12 -6.44 24.22
N ASN A 214 -3.60 -5.25 24.52
CA ASN A 214 -2.18 -5.01 24.85
C ASN A 214 -1.18 -5.46 23.78
N GLY A 215 -1.59 -5.49 22.51
CA GLY A 215 -0.70 -5.77 21.39
C GLY A 215 0.32 -4.64 21.14
N PRO A 216 1.35 -4.87 20.32
CA PRO A 216 2.40 -3.90 20.01
C PRO A 216 1.84 -2.77 19.13
N ALA A 217 1.69 -1.56 19.68
CA ALA A 217 1.07 -0.43 18.99
C ALA A 217 2.07 0.48 18.25
N SER A 218 3.35 0.47 18.64
CA SER A 218 4.37 1.41 18.13
C SER A 218 5.14 0.90 16.92
N VAL A 219 5.00 -0.37 16.57
CA VAL A 219 5.71 -1.01 15.47
C VAL A 219 4.79 -1.93 14.66
N MET A 220 5.14 -2.15 13.41
CA MET A 220 4.59 -3.25 12.61
C MET A 220 5.51 -4.46 12.75
N ILE A 221 4.94 -5.66 12.80
CA ILE A 221 5.74 -6.89 12.83
C ILE A 221 5.68 -7.56 11.46
N LYS A 222 6.84 -7.99 10.95
CA LYS A 222 6.91 -8.83 9.74
C LYS A 222 7.57 -10.16 10.09
N ARG A 223 6.80 -11.22 9.91
CA ARG A 223 7.29 -12.60 9.93
C ARG A 223 6.85 -13.29 8.63
N ASP A 224 6.05 -14.31 8.68
CA ASP A 224 5.42 -14.91 7.50
C ASP A 224 4.33 -13.98 6.95
N LEU A 225 3.49 -13.46 7.84
CA LEU A 225 2.53 -12.41 7.59
C LEU A 225 3.03 -11.09 8.20
N PHE A 226 2.38 -10.00 7.86
CA PHE A 226 2.55 -8.75 8.60
C PHE A 226 1.47 -8.64 9.69
N LEU A 227 1.81 -7.92 10.75
CA LEU A 227 0.88 -7.43 11.76
C LEU A 227 0.96 -5.90 11.76
N GLN A 228 -0.17 -5.26 11.48
CA GLN A 228 -0.32 -3.80 11.41
C GLN A 228 -1.23 -3.33 12.53
N PRO A 229 -0.80 -2.42 13.43
CA PRO A 229 -1.69 -1.77 14.38
C PRO A 229 -2.56 -0.74 13.65
N LEU A 230 -3.86 -0.76 13.93
CA LEU A 230 -4.85 0.19 13.36
C LEU A 230 -5.28 1.26 14.38
N GLY A 231 -4.74 1.22 15.58
CA GLY A 231 -5.11 2.08 16.71
C GLY A 231 -6.02 1.38 17.72
N GLY A 232 -5.88 1.75 18.99
CA GLY A 232 -6.47 0.99 20.09
C GLY A 232 -5.95 -0.44 20.09
N ASP A 233 -6.87 -1.39 20.34
CA ASP A 233 -6.56 -2.83 20.30
C ASP A 233 -6.87 -3.47 18.94
N ARG A 234 -7.08 -2.67 17.88
CA ARG A 234 -7.39 -3.18 16.54
C ARG A 234 -6.12 -3.43 15.74
N TYR A 235 -6.09 -4.56 15.06
CA TYR A 235 -4.96 -5.00 14.24
C TYR A 235 -5.45 -5.59 12.92
N ARG A 236 -4.58 -5.52 11.93
CA ARG A 236 -4.74 -6.19 10.63
C ARG A 236 -3.54 -7.10 10.39
N ALA A 237 -3.81 -8.31 9.94
CA ALA A 237 -2.77 -9.24 9.53
C ALA A 237 -3.00 -9.73 8.10
N GLY A 238 -1.93 -10.12 7.44
CA GLY A 238 -1.95 -10.64 6.06
C GLY A 238 -0.57 -10.65 5.40
N ALA A 239 -0.53 -10.91 4.13
CA ALA A 239 -1.64 -11.31 3.30
C ALA A 239 -1.48 -12.78 2.88
N THR A 240 -2.59 -13.44 2.59
CA THR A 240 -2.50 -14.70 1.83
C THR A 240 -2.03 -14.42 0.41
N PHE A 241 -1.63 -15.45 -0.30
CA PHE A 241 -1.16 -15.37 -1.69
C PHE A 241 -1.83 -16.48 -2.48
N GLU A 242 -2.74 -16.11 -3.41
CA GLU A 242 -3.48 -17.06 -4.22
C GLU A 242 -3.43 -16.66 -5.69
N TRP A 243 -3.04 -17.61 -6.55
CA TRP A 243 -2.83 -17.39 -7.98
C TRP A 243 -3.97 -17.88 -8.86
N HIS A 244 -4.89 -18.70 -8.32
CA HIS A 244 -5.87 -19.43 -9.12
C HIS A 244 -7.32 -19.09 -8.74
N ASP A 245 -7.54 -18.47 -7.59
CA ASP A 245 -8.84 -17.99 -7.15
C ASP A 245 -8.86 -16.46 -7.15
N PHE A 246 -9.69 -15.89 -8.00
CA PHE A 246 -9.92 -14.44 -8.09
C PHE A 246 -11.34 -14.06 -7.65
N SER A 247 -12.04 -14.96 -6.98
CA SER A 247 -13.34 -14.65 -6.40
C SER A 247 -13.23 -13.53 -5.36
N PRO A 248 -14.23 -12.67 -5.23
CA PRO A 248 -14.22 -11.59 -4.23
C PRO A 248 -14.46 -12.08 -2.80
N SER A 249 -14.81 -13.35 -2.62
CA SER A 249 -15.12 -13.94 -1.31
C SER A 249 -13.84 -14.39 -0.60
N SER A 250 -13.83 -14.29 0.74
CA SER A 250 -12.74 -14.88 1.54
C SER A 250 -12.74 -16.40 1.45
N THR A 251 -11.54 -16.98 1.45
CA THR A 251 -11.36 -18.44 1.43
C THR A 251 -11.26 -19.01 2.84
N GLU A 252 -11.51 -20.33 2.99
CA GLU A 252 -11.27 -21.00 4.27
C GLU A 252 -9.79 -20.96 4.70
N LYS A 253 -8.87 -20.89 3.74
CA LYS A 253 -7.43 -20.73 3.99
C LYS A 253 -7.08 -19.33 4.50
N GLY A 254 -7.88 -18.32 4.15
CA GLY A 254 -7.68 -16.94 4.58
C GLY A 254 -8.33 -16.62 5.93
N LYS A 255 -9.14 -17.53 6.45
CA LYS A 255 -9.73 -17.44 7.80
C LYS A 255 -8.80 -18.06 8.84
#